data_e31cdc751cda5205bf526f1e5c028333
#
_entry.id   e31cdc751cda5205bf526f1e5c028333
#
_cell.length_a   1.000
_cell.length_b   1.000
_cell.length_c   1.000
_cell.angle_alpha   90.00
_cell.angle_beta   90.00
_cell.angle_gamma   90.00
#
_symmetry.space_group_name_H-M   'P 1'
#
loop_
_entity.id
_entity.type
_entity.pdbx_description
1 polymer ?
#
loop_
_entity_poly.entity_id
_entity_poly.type
_entity_poly.pdbx_seq_one_letter_code
_entity_poly.pdbx_strand_id
1 'polypeptide(L)'
;FEALVDNPSMEERIGAWHHDLFEDTAYPHAKYENTYGQTSMQLVQACTGHGHNRKARQDAIHAQLLAYPRAIDIKLADRAVNMGYAKSNPKLGPTYAKEAPRWDELLILSNAPRLIAHWKKQRDCLPGYPMAYTHAPTLG
;
A
#
# COMPACT_ATOMS: atom_id res chain seq x y z
N PHE A 1 2.31 3.88 10.34
CA PHE A 1 3.62 3.68 9.69
C PHE A 1 4.76 3.68 10.71
N GLU A 2 4.95 4.76 11.43
CA GLU A 2 6.07 4.90 12.38
C GLU A 2 6.04 3.86 13.49
N ALA A 3 4.87 3.41 13.92
CA ALA A 3 4.73 2.40 14.97
C ALA A 3 5.16 1.01 14.51
N LEU A 4 5.22 0.75 13.21
CA LEU A 4 5.46 -0.58 12.64
C LEU A 4 6.76 -0.69 11.85
N VAL A 5 7.39 0.44 11.54
CA VAL A 5 8.64 0.49 10.77
C VAL A 5 9.75 1.03 11.66
N ASP A 6 10.83 0.25 11.78
CA ASP A 6 11.97 0.63 12.62
C ASP A 6 12.82 1.68 11.91
N ASN A 7 13.14 2.75 12.64
CA ASN A 7 14.06 3.81 12.20
C ASN A 7 13.78 4.35 10.80
N PRO A 8 12.53 4.78 10.48
CA PRO A 8 12.27 5.37 9.19
C PRO A 8 13.08 6.67 9.04
N SER A 9 13.54 6.95 7.82
CA SER A 9 14.21 8.21 7.53
C SER A 9 13.23 9.38 7.65
N MET A 10 13.77 10.61 7.71
CA MET A 10 12.92 11.80 7.70
C MET A 10 12.08 11.87 6.42
N GLU A 11 12.68 11.55 5.28
CA GLU A 11 11.99 11.55 3.99
C GLU A 11 10.86 10.52 3.95
N GLU A 12 11.07 9.36 4.55
CA GLU A 12 10.04 8.33 4.65
C GLU A 12 8.89 8.76 5.54
N ARG A 13 9.17 9.40 6.67
CA ARG A 13 8.12 9.95 7.54
C ARG A 13 7.30 11.01 6.82
N ILE A 14 7.97 11.93 6.14
CA ILE A 14 7.30 12.99 5.37
C ILE A 14 6.45 12.37 4.26
N GLY A 15 6.99 11.38 3.53
CA GLY A 15 6.25 10.69 2.50
C GLY A 15 5.02 9.96 3.04
N ALA A 16 5.16 9.31 4.19
CA ALA A 16 4.04 8.61 4.83
C ALA A 16 2.93 9.58 5.24
N TRP A 17 3.28 10.75 5.78
CA TRP A 17 2.31 11.79 6.14
C TRP A 17 1.53 12.29 4.93
N HIS A 18 2.14 12.31 3.74
CA HIS A 18 1.56 12.88 2.53
C HIS A 18 1.17 11.84 1.48
N HIS A 19 1.11 10.55 1.84
CA HIS A 19 0.95 9.47 0.85
C HIS A 19 -0.28 9.62 -0.05
N ASP A 20 -1.35 10.28 0.40
CA ASP A 20 -2.57 10.49 -0.37
C ASP A 20 -2.65 11.86 -1.04
N LEU A 21 -1.67 12.73 -0.83
CA LEU A 21 -1.77 14.12 -1.25
C LEU A 21 -2.02 14.26 -2.76
N PHE A 22 -1.31 13.51 -3.58
CA PHE A 22 -1.44 13.62 -5.03
C PHE A 22 -2.70 12.95 -5.57
N GLU A 23 -3.26 11.98 -4.85
CA GLU A 23 -4.55 11.37 -5.23
C GLU A 23 -5.72 12.27 -4.85
N ASP A 24 -5.66 12.84 -3.66
CA ASP A 24 -6.80 13.57 -3.07
C ASP A 24 -6.84 15.05 -3.46
N THR A 25 -5.74 15.59 -3.97
CA THR A 25 -5.64 16.99 -4.32
C THR A 25 -4.90 17.20 -5.63
N ALA A 26 -5.00 18.41 -6.18
CA ALA A 26 -4.23 18.82 -7.35
C ALA A 26 -2.91 19.51 -6.97
N TYR A 27 -2.35 19.20 -5.81
CA TYR A 27 -1.12 19.83 -5.34
C TYR A 27 0.02 19.56 -6.33
N PRO A 28 0.71 20.63 -6.81
CA PRO A 28 1.74 20.44 -7.83
C PRO A 28 2.94 19.64 -7.32
N HIS A 29 3.37 18.65 -8.08
CA HIS A 29 4.50 17.80 -7.73
C HIS A 29 5.80 18.60 -7.60
N ALA A 30 6.04 19.56 -8.50
CA ALA A 30 7.22 20.40 -8.44
C ALA A 30 7.27 21.25 -7.17
N LYS A 31 6.13 21.78 -6.73
CA LYS A 31 6.02 22.54 -5.48
C LYS A 31 6.31 21.65 -4.28
N TYR A 32 5.81 20.43 -4.31
CA TYR A 32 6.08 19.43 -3.26
C TYR A 32 7.57 19.13 -3.17
N GLU A 33 8.20 18.87 -4.31
CA GLU A 33 9.64 18.59 -4.38
C GLU A 33 10.46 19.75 -3.82
N ASN A 34 10.12 20.99 -4.17
CA ASN A 34 10.81 22.16 -3.66
C ASN A 34 10.70 22.31 -2.14
N THR A 35 9.59 21.89 -1.56
CA THR A 35 9.33 22.01 -0.12
C THR A 35 9.92 20.85 0.68
N TYR A 36 9.75 19.63 0.18
CA TYR A 36 10.03 18.40 0.95
C TYR A 36 11.15 17.54 0.37
N GLY A 37 11.65 17.87 -0.81
CA GLY A 37 12.74 17.16 -1.46
C GLY A 37 12.29 16.08 -2.43
N GLN A 38 13.23 15.68 -3.27
CA GLN A 38 12.99 14.71 -4.34
C GLN A 38 12.62 13.33 -3.80
N THR A 39 13.29 12.87 -2.74
CA THR A 39 13.04 11.53 -2.19
C THR A 39 11.62 11.41 -1.67
N SER A 40 11.15 12.37 -0.86
CA SER A 40 9.78 12.36 -0.35
C SER A 40 8.77 12.45 -1.47
N MET A 41 9.03 13.28 -2.49
CA MET A 41 8.15 13.37 -3.66
C MET A 41 8.03 12.05 -4.40
N GLN A 42 9.14 11.35 -4.62
CA GLN A 42 9.15 10.05 -5.28
C GLN A 42 8.41 8.98 -4.47
N LEU A 43 8.53 9.02 -3.15
CA LEU A 43 7.79 8.11 -2.27
C LEU A 43 6.27 8.32 -2.41
N VAL A 44 5.81 9.56 -2.40
CA VAL A 44 4.39 9.88 -2.57
C VAL A 44 3.91 9.51 -3.96
N GLN A 45 4.69 9.81 -4.99
CA GLN A 45 4.34 9.44 -6.37
C GLN A 45 4.20 7.93 -6.54
N ALA A 46 5.08 7.15 -5.93
CA ALA A 46 5.01 5.68 -6.01
C ALA A 46 3.74 5.13 -5.38
N CYS A 47 3.18 5.81 -4.40
CA CYS A 47 1.93 5.42 -3.74
C CYS A 47 0.68 5.94 -4.44
N THR A 48 0.82 6.74 -5.49
CA THR A 48 -0.29 7.43 -6.17
C THR A 48 -0.81 6.62 -7.34
N GLY A 49 -2.10 6.25 -7.29
CA GLY A 49 -2.75 5.49 -8.34
C GLY A 49 -3.15 6.36 -9.54
N HIS A 50 -3.11 5.77 -10.71
CA HIS A 50 -3.52 6.41 -11.97
C HIS A 50 -4.43 5.46 -12.74
N GLY A 51 -5.51 5.98 -13.30
CA GLY A 51 -6.40 5.20 -14.14
C GLY A 51 -7.88 5.46 -13.88
N HIS A 52 -8.71 4.92 -14.76
CA HIS A 52 -10.16 5.18 -14.78
C HIS A 52 -10.93 4.37 -13.73
N ASN A 53 -10.38 3.27 -13.27
CA ASN A 53 -11.05 2.38 -12.33
C ASN A 53 -10.07 1.87 -11.28
N ARG A 54 -10.61 1.16 -10.29
CA ARG A 54 -9.81 0.63 -9.20
C ARG A 54 -8.70 -0.30 -9.68
N LYS A 55 -9.00 -1.19 -10.64
CA LYS A 55 -7.99 -2.13 -11.16
C LYS A 55 -6.82 -1.39 -11.80
N ALA A 56 -7.10 -0.41 -12.65
CA ALA A 56 -6.05 0.37 -13.31
C ALA A 56 -5.19 1.13 -12.30
N ARG A 57 -5.80 1.71 -11.27
CA ARG A 57 -5.06 2.40 -10.20
C ARG A 57 -4.19 1.44 -9.40
N GLN A 58 -4.70 0.25 -9.08
CA GLN A 58 -3.94 -0.77 -8.36
C GLN A 58 -2.77 -1.29 -9.21
N ASP A 59 -2.98 -1.49 -10.51
CA ASP A 59 -1.94 -1.90 -11.44
C ASP A 59 -0.81 -0.87 -11.49
N ALA A 60 -1.16 0.41 -11.56
CA ALA A 60 -0.19 1.50 -11.59
C ALA A 60 0.65 1.54 -10.30
N ILE A 61 -0.01 1.46 -9.16
CA ILE A 61 0.69 1.47 -7.86
C ILE A 61 1.63 0.27 -7.76
N HIS A 62 1.17 -0.91 -8.12
CA HIS A 62 1.99 -2.12 -8.07
C HIS A 62 3.27 -1.96 -8.90
N ALA A 63 3.13 -1.50 -10.14
CA ALA A 63 4.28 -1.26 -11.02
C ALA A 63 5.23 -0.21 -10.45
N GLN A 64 4.69 0.87 -9.90
CA GLN A 64 5.47 1.94 -9.29
C GLN A 64 6.23 1.48 -8.05
N LEU A 65 5.62 0.64 -7.22
CA LEU A 65 6.26 0.09 -6.03
C LEU A 65 7.39 -0.87 -6.40
N LEU A 66 7.22 -1.66 -7.44
CA LEU A 66 8.30 -2.52 -7.94
C LEU A 66 9.47 -1.69 -8.46
N ALA A 67 9.19 -0.57 -9.11
CA ALA A 67 10.22 0.34 -9.60
C ALA A 67 10.89 1.16 -8.50
N TYR A 68 10.17 1.40 -7.40
CA TYR A 68 10.68 2.18 -6.26
C TYR A 68 10.33 1.48 -4.94
N PRO A 69 11.02 0.35 -4.62
CA PRO A 69 10.66 -0.49 -3.46
C PRO A 69 10.70 0.22 -2.11
N ARG A 70 11.40 1.34 -2.01
CA ARG A 70 11.48 2.14 -0.79
C ARG A 70 10.11 2.63 -0.33
N ALA A 71 9.15 2.75 -1.24
CA ALA A 71 7.78 3.18 -0.92
C ALA A 71 6.86 2.03 -0.47
N ILE A 72 7.29 0.79 -0.57
CA ILE A 72 6.45 -0.38 -0.27
C ILE A 72 5.92 -0.34 1.16
N ASP A 73 6.76 -0.05 2.14
CA ASP A 73 6.34 -0.06 3.54
C ASP A 73 5.29 1.02 3.84
N ILE A 74 5.38 2.17 3.18
CA ILE A 74 4.37 3.22 3.30
C ILE A 74 3.02 2.71 2.80
N LYS A 75 3.01 2.09 1.63
CA LYS A 75 1.77 1.61 1.03
C LYS A 75 1.19 0.41 1.77
N LEU A 76 2.04 -0.47 2.28
CA LEU A 76 1.58 -1.60 3.10
C LEU A 76 0.94 -1.12 4.40
N ALA A 77 1.51 -0.10 5.04
CA ALA A 77 0.96 0.48 6.26
C ALA A 77 -0.41 1.10 6.00
N ASP A 78 -0.56 1.87 4.93
CA ASP A 78 -1.83 2.44 4.50
C ASP A 78 -2.87 1.35 4.26
N ARG A 79 -2.49 0.32 3.51
CA ARG A 79 -3.40 -0.77 3.18
C ARG A 79 -3.80 -1.58 4.42
N ALA A 80 -2.89 -1.75 5.38
CA ALA A 80 -3.21 -2.45 6.64
C ALA A 80 -4.31 -1.71 7.42
N VAL A 81 -4.26 -0.40 7.48
CA VAL A 81 -5.31 0.42 8.10
C VAL A 81 -6.62 0.25 7.35
N ASN A 82 -6.58 0.32 6.02
CA ASN A 82 -7.77 0.19 5.19
C ASN A 82 -8.41 -1.20 5.30
N MET A 83 -7.60 -2.25 5.41
CA MET A 83 -8.12 -3.61 5.67
C MET A 83 -8.81 -3.69 7.02
N GLY A 84 -8.29 -2.99 8.03
CA GLY A 84 -8.93 -2.91 9.34
C GLY A 84 -10.34 -2.36 9.28
N TYR A 85 -10.58 -1.37 8.44
CA TYR A 85 -11.93 -0.83 8.20
C TYR A 85 -12.75 -1.74 7.28
N ALA A 86 -12.13 -2.28 6.24
CA ALA A 86 -12.82 -3.08 5.23
C ALA A 86 -13.40 -4.38 5.77
N LYS A 87 -12.79 -4.97 6.79
CA LYS A 87 -13.23 -6.25 7.36
C LYS A 87 -14.68 -6.22 7.86
N SER A 88 -15.18 -5.06 8.25
CA SER A 88 -16.54 -4.86 8.70
C SER A 88 -17.48 -4.33 7.61
N ASN A 89 -16.97 -4.13 6.41
CA ASN A 89 -17.74 -3.59 5.29
C ASN A 89 -18.08 -4.71 4.31
N PRO A 90 -19.38 -5.02 4.10
CA PRO A 90 -19.76 -6.17 3.27
C PRO A 90 -19.39 -6.02 1.79
N LYS A 91 -19.11 -4.81 1.33
CA LYS A 91 -18.69 -4.57 -0.05
C LYS A 91 -17.17 -4.51 -0.20
N LEU A 92 -16.50 -3.80 0.70
CA LEU A 92 -15.05 -3.59 0.63
C LEU A 92 -14.26 -4.79 1.12
N GLY A 93 -14.74 -5.49 2.14
CA GLY A 93 -14.06 -6.65 2.68
C GLY A 93 -13.73 -7.70 1.61
N PRO A 94 -14.72 -8.18 0.85
CA PRO A 94 -14.45 -9.12 -0.25
C PRO A 94 -13.54 -8.56 -1.33
N THR A 95 -13.62 -7.26 -1.63
CA THR A 95 -12.74 -6.61 -2.60
C THR A 95 -11.29 -6.68 -2.16
N TYR A 96 -11.00 -6.32 -0.91
CA TYR A 96 -9.65 -6.40 -0.38
C TYR A 96 -9.14 -7.84 -0.31
N ALA A 97 -10.01 -8.79 0.07
CA ALA A 97 -9.65 -10.21 0.09
C ALA A 97 -9.23 -10.71 -1.29
N LYS A 98 -9.95 -10.30 -2.32
CA LYS A 98 -9.68 -10.67 -3.70
C LYS A 98 -8.35 -10.08 -4.21
N GLU A 99 -7.99 -8.90 -3.73
CA GLU A 99 -6.76 -8.21 -4.09
C GLU A 99 -5.54 -8.70 -3.31
N ALA A 100 -5.74 -9.41 -2.20
CA ALA A 100 -4.67 -9.77 -1.27
C ALA A 100 -3.49 -10.53 -1.92
N PRO A 101 -3.70 -11.50 -2.83
CA PRO A 101 -2.58 -12.22 -3.43
C PRO A 101 -1.56 -11.32 -4.10
N ARG A 102 -2.03 -10.27 -4.73
CA ARG A 102 -1.18 -9.31 -5.42
C ARG A 102 -0.30 -8.53 -4.46
N TRP A 103 -0.87 -8.16 -3.31
CA TRP A 103 -0.14 -7.44 -2.27
C TRP A 103 0.79 -8.38 -1.49
N ASP A 104 0.44 -9.65 -1.33
CA ASP A 104 1.29 -10.66 -0.72
C ASP A 104 2.64 -10.76 -1.43
N GLU A 105 2.67 -10.61 -2.74
CA GLU A 105 3.89 -10.63 -3.53
C GLU A 105 4.88 -9.52 -3.12
N LEU A 106 4.37 -8.39 -2.66
CA LEU A 106 5.19 -7.26 -2.26
C LEU A 106 5.80 -7.40 -0.86
N LEU A 107 5.26 -8.31 -0.04
CA LEU A 107 5.76 -8.50 1.32
C LEU A 107 7.21 -8.93 1.36
N ILE A 108 7.68 -9.66 0.36
CA ILE A 108 9.06 -10.13 0.25
C ILE A 108 10.04 -8.95 0.16
N LEU A 109 9.57 -7.83 -0.39
CA LEU A 109 10.39 -6.63 -0.60
C LEU A 109 10.38 -5.68 0.59
N SER A 110 9.55 -5.96 1.60
CA SER A 110 9.50 -5.16 2.83
C SER A 110 10.65 -5.54 3.75
N ASN A 111 11.21 -4.53 4.42
CA ASN A 111 12.22 -4.71 5.46
C ASN A 111 11.67 -4.46 6.86
N ALA A 112 10.35 -4.46 7.02
CA ALA A 112 9.68 -4.13 8.27
C ALA A 112 8.91 -5.34 8.82
N PRO A 113 9.57 -6.21 9.62
CA PRO A 113 8.94 -7.45 10.09
C PRO A 113 7.66 -7.23 10.91
N ARG A 114 7.60 -6.17 11.72
CA ARG A 114 6.39 -5.86 12.49
C ARG A 114 5.24 -5.41 11.59
N LEU A 115 5.55 -4.67 10.56
CA LEU A 115 4.57 -4.26 9.55
C LEU A 115 4.03 -5.47 8.79
N ILE A 116 4.92 -6.37 8.36
CA ILE A 116 4.54 -7.60 7.67
C ILE A 116 3.59 -8.43 8.55
N ALA A 117 3.93 -8.62 9.81
CA ALA A 117 3.10 -9.39 10.74
C ALA A 117 1.73 -8.74 10.94
N HIS A 118 1.70 -7.43 11.12
CA HIS A 118 0.45 -6.67 11.27
C HIS A 118 -0.41 -6.75 10.00
N TRP A 119 0.20 -6.59 8.83
CA TRP A 119 -0.48 -6.67 7.54
C TRP A 119 -1.14 -8.03 7.36
N LYS A 120 -0.40 -9.11 7.63
CA LYS A 120 -0.93 -10.49 7.54
C LYS A 120 -2.09 -10.72 8.50
N LYS A 121 -2.01 -10.18 9.71
CA LYS A 121 -3.08 -10.28 10.69
C LYS A 121 -4.36 -9.61 10.18
N GLN A 122 -4.26 -8.43 9.61
CA GLN A 122 -5.41 -7.72 9.05
C GLN A 122 -5.97 -8.45 7.83
N ARG A 123 -5.10 -8.96 6.96
CA ARG A 123 -5.52 -9.75 5.81
C ARG A 123 -6.33 -10.99 6.22
N ASP A 124 -5.86 -11.70 7.22
CA ASP A 124 -6.48 -12.94 7.66
C ASP A 124 -7.89 -12.72 8.25
N CYS A 125 -8.18 -11.50 8.66
CA CYS A 125 -9.51 -11.12 9.18
C CYS A 125 -10.49 -10.66 8.09
N LEU A 126 -10.06 -10.58 6.84
CA LEU A 126 -10.93 -10.12 5.75
C LEU A 126 -11.99 -11.16 5.41
N PRO A 127 -13.27 -10.74 5.22
CA PRO A 127 -14.31 -11.63 4.75
C PRO A 127 -13.95 -12.24 3.39
N GLY A 128 -14.03 -13.54 3.26
CA GLY A 128 -13.67 -14.24 2.04
C GLY A 128 -12.22 -14.67 1.94
N TYR A 129 -11.35 -14.19 2.81
CA TYR A 129 -10.00 -14.70 2.91
C TYR A 129 -9.97 -15.83 3.96
N PRO A 130 -9.31 -16.96 3.75
CA PRO A 130 -8.46 -17.29 2.60
C PRO A 130 -9.17 -17.92 1.40
N MET A 131 -10.50 -18.01 1.39
CA MET A 131 -11.24 -18.68 0.30
C MET A 131 -10.93 -18.08 -1.07
N ALA A 132 -10.86 -16.75 -1.15
CA ALA A 132 -10.50 -16.07 -2.40
C ALA A 132 -9.09 -16.43 -2.87
N TYR A 133 -8.19 -16.73 -1.93
CA TYR A 133 -6.82 -17.07 -2.21
C TYR A 133 -6.68 -18.54 -2.61
N THR A 134 -7.37 -19.43 -1.90
CA THR A 134 -7.28 -20.88 -2.14
C THR A 134 -7.90 -21.29 -3.46
N HIS A 135 -8.75 -20.45 -4.07
CA HIS A 135 -9.28 -20.68 -5.40
C HIS A 135 -8.32 -20.24 -6.50
N ALA A 136 -7.23 -19.60 -6.18
CA ALA A 136 -6.15 -19.44 -7.12
C ALA A 136 -5.66 -20.81 -7.55
N PRO A 137 -5.17 -20.97 -8.80
CA PRO A 137 -4.70 -22.25 -9.28
C PRO A 137 -3.76 -22.84 -8.27
N THR A 138 -4.18 -23.92 -7.70
CA THR A 138 -3.34 -24.63 -6.79
C THR A 138 -2.11 -25.03 -7.53
N LEU A 139 -1.08 -24.67 -7.00
CA LEU A 139 0.22 -25.06 -7.39
C LEU A 139 0.45 -26.52 -7.08
N GLY A 140 -0.43 -27.24 -7.41
CA GLY A 140 -0.42 -28.73 -7.18
C GLY A 140 0.35 -29.50 -7.12
#